data_0c2741eda9d8673303f544ba012993c8
#
_entry.id   0c2741eda9d8673303f544ba012993c8
#
_cell.length_a   1.000
_cell.length_b   1.000
_cell.length_c   1.000
_cell.angle_alpha   90.00
_cell.angle_beta   90.00
_cell.angle_gamma   90.00
#
_symmetry.space_group_name_H-M   'P 1'
#
loop_
_entity.id
_entity.type
_entity.pdbx_description
1 polymer ?
#
loop_
_entity_poly.entity_id
_entity_poly.type
_entity_poly.pdbx_seq_one_letter_code
_entity_poly.pdbx_strand_id
1 'polypeptide(L)'
;MRGLQQTGNEVALLALQGRHVLCTKDLQVFKTDKLLSSHYGRLGFSGTPLFKRFESGVRRVQSEIHFPYLALFDSYRMAEAGSINLKGFDLIHERFNLLALGGAWASKRLGIPYVLEVNADLLAQREFKGIPERGLRRVFAVWATRICYNAASKIICISAGLKDHLHRKWNIEESKLAVLPCAADVDAFRPNDNAELIRRALGLTTEPVVIWVGGFYPWHDLDLLLESFAQVLQRQPGAKLVLVGDGPTRQSFAQKVQKSALQQSVIMTGAIAHASVPEMVSMADIAVVPSAPVSSSHGGTGTPLKLFEYMAAGKPIVATAIDHAAEVIKDGHTGLLVEPGDVYRFADAVLRLLNNSAERVRLGNNARQQAIERYSWEEYTRRLQEIYLNLLENASTRTVATSTS
;
A
#
# COMPACT_ATOMS: atom_id res chain seq x y z
N MET A 1 -11.97 1.10 -6.76
CA MET A 1 -13.37 1.53 -6.60
C MET A 1 -13.88 2.27 -7.84
N ARG A 2 -13.22 3.34 -8.33
CA ARG A 2 -13.66 4.01 -9.57
C ARG A 2 -13.71 3.06 -10.77
N GLY A 3 -12.69 2.21 -10.96
CA GLY A 3 -12.69 1.22 -12.01
C GLY A 3 -13.91 0.29 -11.96
N LEU A 4 -14.30 -0.18 -10.77
CA LEU A 4 -15.51 -1.00 -10.61
C LEU A 4 -16.79 -0.26 -10.98
N GLN A 5 -16.90 1.04 -10.69
CA GLN A 5 -18.07 1.84 -11.15
C GLN A 5 -18.06 2.01 -12.66
N GLN A 6 -16.88 2.20 -13.27
CA GLN A 6 -16.75 2.33 -14.74
C GLN A 6 -17.11 1.03 -15.48
N THR A 7 -16.99 -0.11 -14.82
CA THR A 7 -17.41 -1.42 -15.36
C THR A 7 -18.85 -1.79 -15.02
N GLY A 8 -19.67 -0.81 -14.58
CA GLY A 8 -21.12 -0.97 -14.38
C GLY A 8 -21.52 -1.51 -13.00
N ASN A 9 -20.58 -1.65 -12.06
CA ASN A 9 -20.91 -2.09 -10.70
C ASN A 9 -21.43 -0.92 -9.84
N GLU A 10 -22.41 -1.18 -9.00
CA GLU A 10 -22.78 -0.26 -7.93
C GLU A 10 -21.80 -0.40 -6.77
N VAL A 11 -21.14 0.69 -6.41
CA VAL A 11 -20.14 0.72 -5.34
C VAL A 11 -20.54 1.73 -4.29
N ALA A 12 -20.59 1.29 -3.03
CA ALA A 12 -20.76 2.19 -1.88
C ALA A 12 -19.54 2.09 -0.97
N LEU A 13 -19.04 3.24 -0.52
CA LEU A 13 -17.97 3.31 0.45
C LEU A 13 -18.51 3.60 1.84
N LEU A 14 -18.12 2.79 2.82
CA LEU A 14 -18.29 3.08 4.24
C LEU A 14 -16.93 3.37 4.87
N ALA A 15 -16.86 4.47 5.65
CA ALA A 15 -15.66 4.82 6.41
C ALA A 15 -16.03 5.40 7.77
N LEU A 16 -15.28 5.02 8.80
CA LEU A 16 -15.45 5.58 10.14
C LEU A 16 -14.79 6.96 10.23
N GLN A 17 -15.55 7.96 10.70
CA GLN A 17 -15.05 9.29 10.98
C GLN A 17 -15.46 9.70 12.40
N GLY A 18 -14.56 9.50 13.37
CA GLY A 18 -14.88 9.69 14.78
C GLY A 18 -16.04 8.80 15.22
N ARG A 19 -17.17 9.41 15.61
CA ARG A 19 -18.40 8.69 16.00
C ARG A 19 -19.45 8.62 14.89
N HIS A 20 -19.09 8.98 13.67
CA HIS A 20 -19.95 8.93 12.49
C HIS A 20 -19.41 7.89 11.51
N VAL A 21 -20.30 7.38 10.67
CA VAL A 21 -19.94 6.52 9.55
C VAL A 21 -20.32 7.27 8.27
N LEU A 22 -19.33 7.51 7.43
CA LEU A 22 -19.57 7.99 6.08
C LEU A 22 -20.13 6.86 5.24
N CYS A 23 -21.15 7.14 4.43
CA CYS A 23 -21.68 6.20 3.47
C CYS A 23 -21.97 6.98 2.19
N THR A 24 -21.24 6.69 1.14
CA THR A 24 -21.44 7.40 -0.14
C THR A 24 -21.26 6.46 -1.33
N LYS A 25 -22.06 6.67 -2.35
CA LYS A 25 -21.92 6.07 -3.69
C LYS A 25 -21.15 7.02 -4.62
N ASP A 26 -21.04 8.29 -4.27
CA ASP A 26 -20.25 9.28 -4.98
C ASP A 26 -18.81 9.28 -4.47
N LEU A 27 -17.92 8.65 -5.22
CA LEU A 27 -16.50 8.59 -4.90
C LEU A 27 -15.73 9.90 -5.21
N GLN A 28 -16.38 10.89 -5.85
CA GLN A 28 -15.76 12.20 -6.10
C GLN A 28 -15.64 13.03 -4.81
N VAL A 29 -16.47 12.75 -3.82
CA VAL A 29 -16.45 13.41 -2.50
C VAL A 29 -15.07 13.38 -1.85
N PHE A 30 -14.28 12.33 -2.09
CA PHE A 30 -12.93 12.21 -1.54
C PHE A 30 -11.87 13.07 -2.25
N LYS A 31 -12.23 13.73 -3.39
CA LYS A 31 -11.32 14.66 -4.07
C LYS A 31 -11.40 16.09 -3.51
N THR A 32 -12.46 16.42 -2.78
CA THR A 32 -12.80 17.84 -2.51
C THR A 32 -12.60 18.28 -1.07
N ASP A 33 -12.09 17.43 -0.16
CA ASP A 33 -11.98 17.67 1.30
C ASP A 33 -13.31 18.15 1.98
N LYS A 34 -14.41 18.19 1.26
CA LYS A 34 -15.74 18.61 1.74
C LYS A 34 -16.60 17.40 2.08
N LEU A 35 -16.21 16.68 3.12
CA LEU A 35 -17.07 15.66 3.71
C LEU A 35 -18.20 16.38 4.48
N LEU A 36 -19.35 16.51 3.84
CA LEU A 36 -20.53 17.13 4.44
C LEU A 36 -21.31 16.12 5.29
N SER A 37 -22.05 16.59 6.27
CA SER A 37 -22.95 15.76 7.08
C SER A 37 -24.00 14.99 6.25
N SER A 38 -24.31 15.44 5.03
CA SER A 38 -25.16 14.73 4.06
C SER A 38 -24.63 13.37 3.62
N HIS A 39 -23.31 13.11 3.82
CA HIS A 39 -22.67 11.83 3.48
C HIS A 39 -22.63 10.86 4.67
N TYR A 40 -23.19 11.21 5.82
CA TYR A 40 -23.26 10.29 6.96
C TYR A 40 -24.32 9.22 6.72
N GLY A 41 -23.90 7.97 6.84
CA GLY A 41 -24.76 6.80 6.78
C GLY A 41 -25.73 6.77 7.96
N ARG A 42 -26.87 6.12 7.74
CA ARG A 42 -27.85 5.89 8.80
C ARG A 42 -27.26 4.97 9.87
N LEU A 43 -27.48 5.35 11.12
CA LEU A 43 -27.13 4.56 12.30
C LEU A 43 -28.42 4.18 13.02
N GLY A 44 -28.48 2.99 13.59
CA GLY A 44 -29.53 2.56 14.47
C GLY A 44 -29.24 2.92 15.93
N PHE A 45 -29.13 1.92 16.79
CA PHE A 45 -28.90 2.12 18.23
C PHE A 45 -27.59 2.86 18.53
N SER A 46 -26.53 2.62 17.77
CA SER A 46 -25.24 3.30 17.95
C SER A 46 -25.27 4.80 17.69
N GLY A 47 -26.28 5.27 16.98
CA GLY A 47 -26.54 6.70 16.73
C GLY A 47 -27.28 7.42 17.86
N THR A 48 -27.89 6.69 18.79
CA THR A 48 -28.73 7.25 19.83
C THR A 48 -27.92 8.01 20.92
N PRO A 49 -28.52 9.03 21.57
CA PRO A 49 -27.89 9.70 22.70
C PRO A 49 -27.54 8.74 23.85
N LEU A 50 -28.38 7.73 24.09
CA LEU A 50 -28.17 6.72 25.13
C LEU A 50 -26.88 5.94 24.87
N PHE A 51 -26.69 5.41 23.66
CA PHE A 51 -25.47 4.70 23.30
C PHE A 51 -24.22 5.59 23.40
N LYS A 52 -24.30 6.84 22.92
CA LYS A 52 -23.20 7.81 22.99
C LYS A 52 -22.81 8.15 24.43
N ARG A 53 -23.79 8.26 25.34
CA ARG A 53 -23.54 8.44 26.79
C ARG A 53 -22.87 7.22 27.40
N PHE A 54 -23.38 6.02 27.12
CA PHE A 54 -22.80 4.76 27.59
C PHE A 54 -21.36 4.62 27.10
N GLU A 55 -21.12 4.79 25.79
CA GLU A 55 -19.76 4.77 25.22
C GLU A 55 -18.83 5.78 25.90
N SER A 56 -19.30 7.01 26.13
CA SER A 56 -18.50 8.03 26.80
C SER A 56 -18.14 7.64 28.22
N GLY A 57 -19.08 7.05 28.96
CA GLY A 57 -18.84 6.55 30.32
C GLY A 57 -17.78 5.41 30.32
N VAL A 58 -17.94 4.43 29.44
CA VAL A 58 -16.99 3.33 29.32
C VAL A 58 -15.60 3.84 28.92
N ARG A 59 -15.51 4.73 27.93
CA ARG A 59 -14.21 5.30 27.50
C ARG A 59 -13.54 6.10 28.63
N ARG A 60 -14.30 6.83 29.46
CA ARG A 60 -13.79 7.54 30.62
C ARG A 60 -13.20 6.57 31.63
N VAL A 61 -13.94 5.53 32.03
CA VAL A 61 -13.44 4.49 32.95
C VAL A 61 -12.19 3.80 32.38
N GLN A 62 -12.21 3.43 31.11
CA GLN A 62 -11.04 2.84 30.44
C GLN A 62 -9.80 3.76 30.50
N SER A 63 -9.99 5.06 30.31
CA SER A 63 -8.90 6.04 30.41
C SER A 63 -8.36 6.14 31.85
N GLU A 64 -9.24 6.18 32.85
CA GLU A 64 -8.85 6.27 34.25
C GLU A 64 -8.07 5.06 34.77
N ILE A 65 -8.48 3.85 34.34
CA ILE A 65 -7.79 2.60 34.69
C ILE A 65 -6.69 2.20 33.70
N HIS A 66 -6.35 3.06 32.76
CA HIS A 66 -5.37 2.82 31.69
C HIS A 66 -5.65 1.54 30.90
N PHE A 67 -6.93 1.14 30.77
CA PHE A 67 -7.33 -0.01 29.98
C PHE A 67 -7.26 0.31 28.48
N PRO A 68 -6.63 -0.55 27.66
CA PRO A 68 -6.46 -0.27 26.24
C PRO A 68 -7.81 -0.21 25.52
N TYR A 69 -7.97 0.77 24.62
CA TYR A 69 -9.13 0.84 23.73
C TYR A 69 -9.12 -0.30 22.70
N LEU A 70 -10.18 -1.10 22.69
CA LEU A 70 -10.30 -2.32 21.87
C LEU A 70 -11.14 -2.13 20.59
N ALA A 71 -11.48 -0.91 20.24
CA ALA A 71 -12.27 -0.56 19.03
C ALA A 71 -13.64 -1.26 18.89
N LEU A 72 -14.18 -1.82 19.97
CA LEU A 72 -15.46 -2.56 19.94
C LEU A 72 -16.64 -1.67 19.57
N PHE A 73 -16.71 -0.45 20.10
CA PHE A 73 -17.77 0.51 19.78
C PHE A 73 -17.72 0.92 18.29
N ASP A 74 -16.52 1.11 17.78
CA ASP A 74 -16.30 1.48 16.39
C ASP A 74 -16.66 0.31 15.45
N SER A 75 -16.26 -0.91 15.81
CA SER A 75 -16.64 -2.13 15.10
C SER A 75 -18.15 -2.36 15.10
N TYR A 76 -18.82 -2.16 16.24
CA TYR A 76 -20.27 -2.26 16.33
C TYR A 76 -20.97 -1.23 15.45
N ARG A 77 -20.52 0.02 15.51
CA ARG A 77 -21.06 1.12 14.70
C ARG A 77 -20.91 0.87 13.21
N MET A 78 -19.73 0.41 12.79
CA MET A 78 -19.49 0.01 11.40
C MET A 78 -20.38 -1.15 10.96
N ALA A 79 -20.53 -2.17 11.80
CA ALA A 79 -21.39 -3.32 11.51
C ALA A 79 -22.88 -2.92 11.40
N GLU A 80 -23.36 -2.06 12.29
CA GLU A 80 -24.72 -1.55 12.26
C GLU A 80 -24.97 -0.70 11.02
N ALA A 81 -24.07 0.26 10.75
CA ALA A 81 -24.14 1.08 9.54
C ALA A 81 -24.10 0.24 8.26
N GLY A 82 -23.21 -0.73 8.19
CA GLY A 82 -23.13 -1.66 7.06
C GLY A 82 -24.44 -2.43 6.88
N SER A 83 -25.00 -2.98 7.96
CA SER A 83 -26.26 -3.74 7.91
C SER A 83 -27.48 -2.89 7.46
N ILE A 84 -27.45 -1.58 7.72
CA ILE A 84 -28.55 -0.68 7.34
C ILE A 84 -28.37 -0.16 5.92
N ASN A 85 -27.16 0.31 5.59
CA ASN A 85 -26.91 1.08 4.37
C ASN A 85 -26.47 0.21 3.17
N LEU A 86 -26.02 -1.04 3.40
CA LEU A 86 -25.56 -1.96 2.34
C LEU A 86 -26.58 -3.06 2.01
N LYS A 87 -27.85 -2.89 2.36
CA LYS A 87 -28.91 -3.81 1.93
C LYS A 87 -29.03 -3.79 0.41
N GLY A 88 -29.03 -4.98 -0.20
CA GLY A 88 -29.11 -5.15 -1.65
C GLY A 88 -27.75 -5.17 -2.36
N PHE A 89 -26.65 -5.02 -1.63
CA PHE A 89 -25.31 -5.29 -2.18
C PHE A 89 -24.98 -6.78 -2.11
N ASP A 90 -24.22 -7.25 -3.10
CA ASP A 90 -23.88 -8.67 -3.26
C ASP A 90 -22.72 -9.13 -2.40
N LEU A 91 -21.80 -8.22 -2.04
CA LEU A 91 -20.62 -8.51 -1.21
C LEU A 91 -20.12 -7.29 -0.44
N ILE A 92 -19.32 -7.54 0.58
CA ILE A 92 -18.52 -6.52 1.29
C ILE A 92 -17.05 -6.75 0.99
N HIS A 93 -16.35 -5.71 0.56
CA HIS A 93 -14.89 -5.67 0.48
C HIS A 93 -14.34 -4.69 1.53
N GLU A 94 -13.49 -5.19 2.41
CA GLU A 94 -12.85 -4.39 3.46
C GLU A 94 -11.33 -4.49 3.36
N ARG A 95 -10.65 -3.34 3.49
CA ARG A 95 -9.21 -3.35 3.70
C ARG A 95 -8.95 -3.65 5.18
N PHE A 96 -8.17 -4.69 5.45
CA PHE A 96 -7.88 -5.14 6.81
C PHE A 96 -7.27 -4.03 7.66
N ASN A 97 -7.86 -3.84 8.84
CA ASN A 97 -7.33 -2.98 9.88
C ASN A 97 -7.32 -3.72 11.22
N LEU A 98 -6.29 -3.47 12.02
CA LEU A 98 -6.14 -4.13 13.31
C LEU A 98 -7.29 -3.73 14.25
N LEU A 99 -7.87 -4.71 14.95
CA LEU A 99 -9.00 -4.54 15.88
C LEU A 99 -10.34 -4.16 15.21
N ALA A 100 -10.43 -4.10 13.89
CA ALA A 100 -11.67 -3.80 13.18
C ALA A 100 -12.46 -5.10 12.88
N LEU A 101 -13.69 -5.19 13.37
CA LEU A 101 -14.59 -6.32 13.17
C LEU A 101 -15.84 -5.92 12.36
N GLY A 102 -15.93 -4.66 11.95
CA GLY A 102 -17.15 -4.07 11.40
C GLY A 102 -17.64 -4.75 10.14
N GLY A 103 -16.78 -4.97 9.16
CA GLY A 103 -17.12 -5.64 7.90
C GLY A 103 -17.51 -7.10 8.10
N ALA A 104 -16.76 -7.85 8.90
CA ALA A 104 -17.07 -9.24 9.22
C ALA A 104 -18.44 -9.39 9.89
N TRP A 105 -18.80 -8.50 10.82
CA TRP A 105 -20.11 -8.52 11.48
C TRP A 105 -21.25 -8.05 10.57
N ALA A 106 -20.98 -7.06 9.70
CA ALA A 106 -21.96 -6.60 8.72
C ALA A 106 -22.29 -7.70 7.71
N SER A 107 -21.26 -8.35 7.16
CA SER A 107 -21.40 -9.49 6.24
C SER A 107 -22.24 -10.60 6.85
N LYS A 108 -21.93 -11.00 8.09
CA LYS A 108 -22.71 -12.03 8.81
C LYS A 108 -24.19 -11.64 8.98
N ARG A 109 -24.46 -10.36 9.29
CA ARG A 109 -25.85 -9.87 9.47
C ARG A 109 -26.63 -9.79 8.16
N LEU A 110 -25.95 -9.48 7.07
CA LEU A 110 -26.55 -9.36 5.74
C LEU A 110 -26.61 -10.71 5.02
N GLY A 111 -25.84 -11.72 5.47
CA GLY A 111 -25.74 -13.01 4.81
C GLY A 111 -25.02 -12.97 3.46
N ILE A 112 -24.14 -11.99 3.24
CA ILE A 112 -23.41 -11.78 1.97
C ILE A 112 -21.92 -12.08 2.12
N PRO A 113 -21.21 -12.47 1.04
CA PRO A 113 -19.78 -12.74 1.06
C PRO A 113 -18.95 -11.56 1.57
N TYR A 114 -17.84 -11.88 2.24
CA TYR A 114 -16.88 -10.94 2.79
C TYR A 114 -15.50 -11.14 2.15
N VAL A 115 -15.03 -10.14 1.45
CA VAL A 115 -13.68 -10.09 0.87
C VAL A 115 -12.81 -9.20 1.72
N LEU A 116 -11.65 -9.71 2.13
CA LEU A 116 -10.71 -9.00 2.99
C LEU A 116 -9.40 -8.74 2.25
N GLU A 117 -9.06 -7.48 2.00
CA GLU A 117 -7.78 -7.09 1.43
C GLU A 117 -6.74 -6.94 2.54
N VAL A 118 -5.65 -7.71 2.46
CA VAL A 118 -4.57 -7.71 3.44
C VAL A 118 -3.27 -7.26 2.77
N ASN A 119 -2.76 -6.09 3.19
CA ASN A 119 -1.57 -5.49 2.62
C ASN A 119 -0.30 -5.77 3.44
N ALA A 120 -0.46 -6.26 4.67
CA ALA A 120 0.60 -6.71 5.55
C ALA A 120 0.00 -7.49 6.73
N ASP A 121 0.79 -8.33 7.38
CA ASP A 121 0.47 -8.81 8.74
C ASP A 121 0.70 -7.65 9.71
N LEU A 122 -0.39 -6.95 10.07
CA LEU A 122 -0.30 -5.73 10.87
C LEU A 122 0.29 -5.96 12.27
N LEU A 123 0.12 -7.15 12.86
CA LEU A 123 0.74 -7.48 14.15
C LEU A 123 2.26 -7.57 13.99
N ALA A 124 2.72 -8.33 13.01
CA ALA A 124 4.13 -8.46 12.70
C ALA A 124 4.74 -7.10 12.28
N GLN A 125 4.02 -6.31 11.47
CA GLN A 125 4.48 -4.99 11.07
C GLN A 125 4.64 -4.04 12.26
N ARG A 126 3.77 -4.09 13.27
CA ARG A 126 3.90 -3.28 14.49
C ARG A 126 5.07 -3.74 15.37
N GLU A 127 5.31 -5.04 15.45
CA GLU A 127 6.49 -5.59 16.12
C GLU A 127 7.78 -5.06 15.46
N PHE A 128 7.85 -5.12 14.15
CA PHE A 128 8.97 -4.58 13.37
C PHE A 128 9.18 -3.07 13.55
N LYS A 129 8.09 -2.30 13.64
CA LYS A 129 8.15 -0.85 13.90
C LYS A 129 8.53 -0.49 15.35
N GLY A 130 8.80 -1.46 16.21
CA GLY A 130 9.11 -1.22 17.62
C GLY A 130 7.94 -0.77 18.48
N ILE A 131 6.71 -0.89 17.97
CA ILE A 131 5.46 -0.53 18.66
C ILE A 131 4.53 -1.76 18.79
N PRO A 132 5.01 -2.88 19.34
CA PRO A 132 4.22 -4.11 19.40
C PRO A 132 2.96 -3.94 20.24
N GLU A 133 1.90 -4.64 19.88
CA GLU A 133 0.76 -4.78 20.77
C GLU A 133 1.15 -5.66 21.96
N ARG A 134 0.77 -5.24 23.18
CA ARG A 134 1.15 -5.92 24.44
C ARG A 134 -0.07 -6.25 25.31
N GLY A 135 0.08 -7.18 26.24
CA GLY A 135 -0.93 -7.55 27.21
C GLY A 135 -2.29 -7.90 26.59
N LEU A 136 -3.37 -7.46 27.23
CA LEU A 136 -4.75 -7.72 26.78
C LEU A 136 -5.04 -7.21 25.37
N ARG A 137 -4.42 -6.10 24.98
CA ARG A 137 -4.60 -5.56 23.63
C ARG A 137 -4.04 -6.50 22.55
N ARG A 138 -2.90 -7.16 22.81
CA ARG A 138 -2.35 -8.19 21.92
C ARG A 138 -3.29 -9.39 21.80
N VAL A 139 -3.78 -9.90 22.91
CA VAL A 139 -4.73 -11.03 22.94
C VAL A 139 -5.97 -10.71 22.12
N PHE A 140 -6.52 -9.52 22.34
CA PHE A 140 -7.70 -9.09 21.59
C PHE A 140 -7.39 -8.85 20.10
N ALA A 141 -6.24 -8.28 19.76
CA ALA A 141 -5.84 -8.07 18.38
C ALA A 141 -5.66 -9.39 17.62
N VAL A 142 -5.04 -10.41 18.24
CA VAL A 142 -4.93 -11.76 17.66
C VAL A 142 -6.31 -12.39 17.48
N TRP A 143 -7.18 -12.29 18.48
CA TRP A 143 -8.55 -12.81 18.42
C TRP A 143 -9.37 -12.12 17.30
N ALA A 144 -9.33 -10.78 17.22
CA ALA A 144 -10.03 -10.02 16.18
C ALA A 144 -9.51 -10.34 14.78
N THR A 145 -8.19 -10.48 14.62
CA THR A 145 -7.57 -10.90 13.36
C THR A 145 -8.09 -12.27 12.92
N ARG A 146 -8.11 -13.25 13.83
CA ARG A 146 -8.65 -14.59 13.53
C ARG A 146 -10.13 -14.54 13.13
N ILE A 147 -10.93 -13.73 13.79
CA ILE A 147 -12.36 -13.57 13.41
C ILE A 147 -12.46 -13.02 11.98
N CYS A 148 -11.74 -11.98 11.64
CA CYS A 148 -11.78 -11.41 10.29
C CYS A 148 -11.32 -12.43 9.24
N TYR A 149 -10.21 -13.12 9.47
CA TYR A 149 -9.68 -14.11 8.53
C TYR A 149 -10.63 -15.31 8.37
N ASN A 150 -11.23 -15.80 9.46
CA ASN A 150 -12.19 -16.90 9.40
C ASN A 150 -13.50 -16.50 8.73
N ALA A 151 -13.98 -15.28 8.98
CA ALA A 151 -15.21 -14.75 8.39
C ALA A 151 -15.05 -14.47 6.88
N ALA A 152 -13.82 -14.18 6.42
CA ALA A 152 -13.58 -13.88 5.02
C ALA A 152 -13.89 -15.07 4.13
N SER A 153 -14.71 -14.83 3.10
CA SER A 153 -14.97 -15.78 2.01
C SER A 153 -13.77 -15.83 1.06
N LYS A 154 -13.06 -14.71 0.91
CA LYS A 154 -11.81 -14.59 0.15
C LYS A 154 -10.91 -13.56 0.81
N ILE A 155 -9.60 -13.82 0.83
CA ILE A 155 -8.57 -12.91 1.32
C ILE A 155 -7.66 -12.57 0.15
N ILE A 156 -7.54 -11.28 -0.15
CA ILE A 156 -6.67 -10.77 -1.20
C ILE A 156 -5.37 -10.32 -0.57
N CYS A 157 -4.27 -10.91 -1.00
CA CYS A 157 -2.90 -10.58 -0.59
C CYS A 157 -2.22 -9.80 -1.72
N ILE A 158 -1.42 -8.80 -1.35
CA ILE A 158 -0.70 -7.98 -2.34
C ILE A 158 0.51 -8.69 -2.96
N SER A 159 0.92 -9.86 -2.44
CA SER A 159 2.06 -10.65 -2.93
C SER A 159 1.93 -12.12 -2.64
N ALA A 160 2.70 -12.94 -3.35
CA ALA A 160 2.84 -14.36 -3.07
C ALA A 160 3.51 -14.60 -1.70
N GLY A 161 4.54 -13.84 -1.37
CA GLY A 161 5.20 -13.93 -0.06
C GLY A 161 4.25 -13.66 1.10
N LEU A 162 3.36 -12.65 0.99
CA LEU A 162 2.34 -12.40 2.02
C LEU A 162 1.29 -13.52 2.07
N LYS A 163 0.85 -14.03 0.91
CA LYS A 163 -0.05 -15.20 0.84
C LYS A 163 0.54 -16.37 1.62
N ASP A 164 1.79 -16.73 1.35
CA ASP A 164 2.48 -17.85 2.02
C ASP A 164 2.65 -17.60 3.53
N HIS A 165 2.95 -16.37 3.90
CA HIS A 165 3.04 -15.98 5.31
C HIS A 165 1.69 -16.15 6.04
N LEU A 166 0.60 -15.67 5.45
CA LEU A 166 -0.73 -15.81 6.05
C LEU A 166 -1.17 -17.27 6.13
N HIS A 167 -0.91 -18.06 5.09
CA HIS A 167 -1.18 -19.50 5.08
C HIS A 167 -0.45 -20.19 6.24
N ARG A 168 0.84 -20.00 6.38
CA ARG A 168 1.67 -20.68 7.39
C ARG A 168 1.42 -20.18 8.82
N LYS A 169 1.35 -18.87 9.03
CA LYS A 169 1.25 -18.29 10.37
C LYS A 169 -0.15 -18.35 10.95
N TRP A 170 -1.15 -18.09 10.11
CA TRP A 170 -2.55 -17.99 10.54
C TRP A 170 -3.36 -19.22 10.20
N ASN A 171 -2.76 -20.23 9.58
CA ASN A 171 -3.38 -21.47 9.15
C ASN A 171 -4.63 -21.24 8.28
N ILE A 172 -4.52 -20.31 7.34
CA ILE A 172 -5.60 -19.98 6.41
C ILE A 172 -5.51 -20.94 5.21
N GLU A 173 -6.64 -21.50 4.83
CA GLU A 173 -6.73 -22.40 3.68
C GLU A 173 -6.31 -21.67 2.39
N GLU A 174 -5.46 -22.30 1.56
CA GLU A 174 -4.98 -21.70 0.31
C GLU A 174 -6.10 -21.30 -0.65
N SER A 175 -7.18 -22.08 -0.68
CA SER A 175 -8.37 -21.81 -1.50
C SER A 175 -9.01 -20.45 -1.17
N LYS A 176 -8.85 -19.97 0.06
CA LYS A 176 -9.32 -18.63 0.49
C LYS A 176 -8.39 -17.50 0.10
N LEU A 177 -7.15 -17.79 -0.25
CA LEU A 177 -6.14 -16.79 -0.53
C LEU A 177 -6.02 -16.51 -2.03
N ALA A 178 -5.99 -15.25 -2.42
CA ALA A 178 -5.72 -14.80 -3.78
C ALA A 178 -4.62 -13.74 -3.76
N VAL A 179 -3.78 -13.72 -4.80
CA VAL A 179 -2.74 -12.69 -4.95
C VAL A 179 -3.20 -11.67 -5.98
N LEU A 180 -3.31 -10.42 -5.55
CA LEU A 180 -3.59 -9.28 -6.41
C LEU A 180 -2.61 -8.15 -6.05
N PRO A 181 -1.50 -7.99 -6.80
CA PRO A 181 -0.53 -6.94 -6.56
C PRO A 181 -1.14 -5.55 -6.70
N CYS A 182 -0.52 -4.56 -6.06
CA CYS A 182 -0.89 -3.16 -6.26
C CYS A 182 -0.71 -2.73 -7.73
N ALA A 183 -1.33 -1.61 -8.07
CA ALA A 183 -1.32 -1.06 -9.42
C ALA A 183 -0.87 0.41 -9.41
N ALA A 184 -0.48 0.92 -10.59
CA ALA A 184 -0.19 2.31 -10.84
C ALA A 184 -1.16 2.92 -11.84
N ASP A 185 -1.29 4.24 -11.79
CA ASP A 185 -1.95 5.04 -12.81
C ASP A 185 -0.99 5.22 -13.99
N VAL A 186 -1.11 4.34 -14.99
CA VAL A 186 -0.20 4.31 -16.14
C VAL A 186 -0.36 5.50 -17.10
N ASP A 187 -1.46 6.25 -16.94
CA ASP A 187 -1.72 7.48 -17.70
C ASP A 187 -1.09 8.70 -17.00
N ALA A 188 -1.19 8.75 -15.68
CA ALA A 188 -0.52 9.78 -14.88
C ALA A 188 1.00 9.59 -14.87
N PHE A 189 1.44 8.35 -14.64
CA PHE A 189 2.86 7.97 -14.68
C PHE A 189 3.25 7.51 -16.10
N ARG A 190 3.54 8.46 -16.96
CA ARG A 190 4.02 8.20 -18.34
C ARG A 190 5.28 9.02 -18.60
N PRO A 191 6.12 8.61 -19.57
CA PRO A 191 7.18 9.47 -20.07
C PRO A 191 6.60 10.84 -20.45
N ASN A 192 7.21 11.92 -20.01
CA ASN A 192 6.66 13.26 -20.07
C ASN A 192 7.73 14.25 -20.55
N ASP A 193 7.33 15.19 -21.38
CA ASP A 193 8.20 16.23 -21.97
C ASP A 193 8.57 17.35 -20.95
N ASN A 194 7.92 17.40 -19.78
CA ASN A 194 8.18 18.40 -18.75
C ASN A 194 9.46 18.12 -17.91
N ALA A 195 10.18 17.05 -18.21
CA ALA A 195 11.38 16.65 -17.46
C ALA A 195 12.42 17.77 -17.33
N GLU A 196 12.65 18.54 -18.40
CA GLU A 196 13.59 19.67 -18.37
C GLU A 196 13.15 20.81 -17.45
N LEU A 197 11.85 21.11 -17.40
CA LEU A 197 11.31 22.15 -16.54
C LEU A 197 11.56 21.83 -15.06
N ILE A 198 11.31 20.57 -14.68
CA ILE A 198 11.53 20.10 -13.32
C ILE A 198 13.04 20.08 -12.98
N ARG A 199 13.89 19.64 -13.92
CA ARG A 199 15.35 19.72 -13.74
C ARG A 199 15.79 21.13 -13.45
N ARG A 200 15.38 22.10 -14.25
CA ARG A 200 15.72 23.53 -14.06
C ARG A 200 15.23 24.07 -12.71
N ALA A 201 14.02 23.69 -12.29
CA ALA A 201 13.47 24.10 -11.00
C ALA A 201 14.29 23.57 -9.81
N LEU A 202 14.99 22.44 -9.97
CA LEU A 202 15.92 21.86 -9.01
C LEU A 202 17.38 22.34 -9.19
N GLY A 203 17.63 23.28 -10.12
CA GLY A 203 18.99 23.76 -10.44
C GLY A 203 19.82 22.74 -11.22
N LEU A 204 19.16 21.79 -11.89
CA LEU A 204 19.79 20.75 -12.70
C LEU A 204 19.72 21.08 -14.20
N THR A 205 20.70 20.62 -14.93
CA THR A 205 20.78 20.76 -16.39
C THR A 205 20.96 19.39 -17.07
N THR A 206 22.18 18.94 -17.25
CA THR A 206 22.54 17.69 -17.95
C THR A 206 23.06 16.60 -17.01
N GLU A 207 23.11 16.87 -15.71
CA GLU A 207 23.61 15.92 -14.72
C GLU A 207 22.78 14.63 -14.72
N PRO A 208 23.42 13.47 -14.63
CA PRO A 208 22.70 12.22 -14.44
C PRO A 208 21.93 12.21 -13.11
N VAL A 209 20.65 11.85 -13.15
CA VAL A 209 19.77 11.90 -11.98
C VAL A 209 19.28 10.52 -11.57
N VAL A 210 19.58 10.15 -10.34
CA VAL A 210 19.02 8.99 -9.65
C VAL A 210 17.92 9.46 -8.70
N ILE A 211 16.73 8.85 -8.75
CA ILE A 211 15.59 9.27 -7.93
C ILE A 211 15.13 8.17 -6.98
N TRP A 212 14.77 8.59 -5.77
CA TRP A 212 13.98 7.80 -4.84
C TRP A 212 12.79 8.63 -4.34
N VAL A 213 11.59 8.02 -4.30
CA VAL A 213 10.36 8.64 -3.81
C VAL A 213 9.77 7.79 -2.69
N GLY A 214 9.41 8.40 -1.57
CA GLY A 214 8.71 7.66 -0.52
C GLY A 214 8.80 8.25 0.87
N GLY A 215 8.24 7.53 1.83
CA GLY A 215 8.36 7.86 3.24
C GLY A 215 9.74 7.49 3.79
N PHE A 216 10.35 8.38 4.57
CA PHE A 216 11.62 8.10 5.23
C PHE A 216 11.40 7.18 6.44
N TYR A 217 11.42 5.86 6.17
CA TYR A 217 11.26 4.80 7.17
C TYR A 217 12.48 3.85 7.15
N PRO A 218 12.82 3.19 8.26
CA PRO A 218 14.02 2.35 8.36
C PRO A 218 14.09 1.21 7.34
N TRP A 219 12.93 0.66 6.93
CA TRP A 219 12.88 -0.45 5.98
C TRP A 219 13.17 -0.07 4.52
N HIS A 220 13.31 1.22 4.22
CA HIS A 220 13.69 1.67 2.88
C HIS A 220 15.19 1.74 2.64
N ASP A 221 15.98 1.37 3.63
CA ASP A 221 17.45 1.26 3.56
C ASP A 221 18.13 2.41 2.81
N LEU A 222 17.77 3.64 3.22
CA LEU A 222 18.37 4.83 2.62
C LEU A 222 19.85 4.98 2.98
N ASP A 223 20.33 4.29 4.01
CA ASP A 223 21.75 4.25 4.36
C ASP A 223 22.53 3.48 3.28
N LEU A 224 22.04 2.29 2.88
CA LEU A 224 22.62 1.56 1.73
C LEU A 224 22.63 2.45 0.47
N LEU A 225 21.54 3.18 0.20
CA LEU A 225 21.47 4.08 -0.95
C LEU A 225 22.53 5.18 -0.87
N LEU A 226 22.70 5.83 0.29
CA LEU A 226 23.67 6.90 0.48
C LEU A 226 25.11 6.41 0.30
N GLU A 227 25.44 5.24 0.89
CA GLU A 227 26.76 4.63 0.77
C GLU A 227 27.04 4.19 -0.67
N SER A 228 26.07 3.58 -1.34
CA SER A 228 26.19 3.21 -2.76
C SER A 228 26.37 4.43 -3.65
N PHE A 229 25.63 5.50 -3.37
CA PHE A 229 25.74 6.72 -4.14
C PHE A 229 27.10 7.41 -3.97
N ALA A 230 27.72 7.29 -2.80
CA ALA A 230 29.11 7.74 -2.59
C ALA A 230 30.10 7.01 -3.53
N GLN A 231 29.89 5.71 -3.78
CA GLN A 231 30.68 4.94 -4.75
C GLN A 231 30.40 5.38 -6.19
N VAL A 232 29.12 5.70 -6.48
CA VAL A 232 28.73 6.22 -7.82
C VAL A 232 29.46 7.52 -8.11
N LEU A 233 29.54 8.44 -7.17
CA LEU A 233 30.20 9.75 -7.35
C LEU A 233 31.70 9.66 -7.60
N GLN A 234 32.39 8.61 -7.16
CA GLN A 234 33.81 8.39 -7.49
C GLN A 234 34.05 8.19 -8.99
N ARG A 235 33.05 7.63 -9.70
CA ARG A 235 33.15 7.34 -11.15
C ARG A 235 32.30 8.30 -12.00
N GLN A 236 31.28 8.93 -11.41
CA GLN A 236 30.36 9.89 -12.03
C GLN A 236 30.18 11.12 -11.11
N PRO A 237 31.20 12.00 -10.99
CA PRO A 237 31.18 13.11 -10.02
C PRO A 237 30.02 14.10 -10.25
N GLY A 238 29.48 14.17 -11.47
CA GLY A 238 28.34 15.02 -11.81
C GLY A 238 26.97 14.45 -11.46
N ALA A 239 26.88 13.18 -11.02
CA ALA A 239 25.59 12.56 -10.74
C ALA A 239 24.87 13.23 -9.55
N LYS A 240 23.54 13.24 -9.59
CA LYS A 240 22.68 13.77 -8.54
C LYS A 240 21.73 12.70 -8.01
N LEU A 241 21.56 12.65 -6.70
CA LEU A 241 20.57 11.83 -6.02
C LEU A 241 19.42 12.74 -5.54
N VAL A 242 18.24 12.52 -6.05
CA VAL A 242 17.03 13.26 -5.67
C VAL A 242 16.16 12.38 -4.77
N LEU A 243 15.93 12.82 -3.54
CA LEU A 243 15.13 12.14 -2.53
C LEU A 243 13.85 12.93 -2.28
N VAL A 244 12.72 12.33 -2.66
CA VAL A 244 11.40 12.96 -2.57
C VAL A 244 10.60 12.31 -1.46
N GLY A 245 10.12 13.11 -0.50
CA GLY A 245 9.25 12.65 0.56
C GLY A 245 9.67 13.09 1.95
N ASP A 246 8.95 12.58 2.95
CA ASP A 246 9.16 12.90 4.36
C ASP A 246 8.93 11.65 5.23
N GLY A 247 9.26 11.72 6.50
CA GLY A 247 9.03 10.61 7.42
C GLY A 247 9.90 10.68 8.68
N PRO A 248 9.70 9.72 9.60
CA PRO A 248 10.32 9.76 10.93
C PRO A 248 11.85 9.82 10.92
N THR A 249 12.52 9.24 9.91
CA THR A 249 13.99 9.20 9.83
C THR A 249 14.59 10.33 8.96
N ARG A 250 13.76 11.20 8.36
CA ARG A 250 14.25 12.25 7.44
C ARG A 250 15.25 13.19 8.09
N GLN A 251 15.00 13.64 9.32
CA GLN A 251 15.89 14.59 10.00
C GLN A 251 17.25 13.95 10.30
N SER A 252 17.29 12.74 10.82
CA SER A 252 18.54 12.01 11.10
C SER A 252 19.31 11.72 9.80
N PHE A 253 18.60 11.38 8.74
CA PHE A 253 19.19 11.13 7.43
C PHE A 253 19.78 12.42 6.84
N ALA A 254 19.08 13.56 6.93
CA ALA A 254 19.59 14.86 6.50
C ALA A 254 20.89 15.26 7.22
N GLN A 255 20.99 14.95 8.53
CA GLN A 255 22.23 15.16 9.30
C GLN A 255 23.39 14.27 8.79
N LYS A 256 23.10 13.02 8.37
CA LYS A 256 24.12 12.14 7.75
C LYS A 256 24.61 12.76 6.43
N VAL A 257 23.69 13.21 5.58
CA VAL A 257 24.06 13.87 4.32
C VAL A 257 24.91 15.10 4.58
N GLN A 258 24.54 15.96 5.54
CA GLN A 258 25.30 17.16 5.90
C GLN A 258 26.72 16.87 6.41
N LYS A 259 26.92 15.75 7.11
CA LYS A 259 28.23 15.32 7.63
C LYS A 259 29.07 14.56 6.60
N SER A 260 28.49 14.22 5.46
CA SER A 260 29.16 13.53 4.36
C SER A 260 29.66 14.52 3.31
N ALA A 261 30.55 14.07 2.42
CA ALA A 261 30.99 14.85 1.25
C ALA A 261 29.91 14.93 0.13
N LEU A 262 28.69 14.46 0.41
CA LEU A 262 27.63 14.29 -0.59
C LEU A 262 26.63 15.48 -0.66
N GLN A 263 26.80 16.50 0.17
CA GLN A 263 25.86 17.62 0.33
C GLN A 263 25.47 18.28 -0.99
N GLN A 264 26.43 18.46 -1.90
CA GLN A 264 26.20 19.11 -3.19
C GLN A 264 25.56 18.17 -4.23
N SER A 265 25.57 16.87 -3.97
CA SER A 265 25.09 15.83 -4.90
C SER A 265 23.77 15.19 -4.49
N VAL A 266 23.29 15.45 -3.26
CA VAL A 266 22.02 14.92 -2.74
C VAL A 266 21.01 16.05 -2.56
N ILE A 267 19.90 15.97 -3.27
CA ILE A 267 18.80 16.94 -3.20
C ILE A 267 17.64 16.29 -2.45
N MET A 268 17.21 16.89 -1.34
CA MET A 268 16.08 16.43 -0.53
C MET A 268 14.92 17.45 -0.67
N THR A 269 13.89 17.09 -1.43
CA THR A 269 12.77 18.01 -1.71
C THR A 269 11.78 18.15 -0.55
N GLY A 270 11.74 17.18 0.37
CA GLY A 270 10.64 17.03 1.31
C GLY A 270 9.40 16.40 0.65
N ALA A 271 8.28 16.39 1.38
CA ALA A 271 7.01 15.92 0.85
C ALA A 271 6.47 16.86 -0.23
N ILE A 272 5.98 16.26 -1.31
CA ILE A 272 5.30 16.98 -2.40
C ILE A 272 3.89 16.44 -2.58
N ALA A 273 3.03 17.19 -3.27
CA ALA A 273 1.70 16.70 -3.63
C ALA A 273 1.81 15.46 -4.53
N HIS A 274 0.98 14.44 -4.30
CA HIS A 274 1.02 13.19 -5.09
C HIS A 274 0.84 13.46 -6.59
N ALA A 275 0.04 14.46 -6.96
CA ALA A 275 -0.14 14.86 -8.36
C ALA A 275 1.14 15.35 -9.06
N SER A 276 2.15 15.79 -8.29
CA SER A 276 3.45 16.24 -8.82
C SER A 276 4.51 15.13 -8.86
N VAL A 277 4.21 13.96 -8.29
CA VAL A 277 5.16 12.82 -8.28
C VAL A 277 5.47 12.30 -9.69
N PRO A 278 4.49 12.16 -10.62
CA PRO A 278 4.78 11.71 -11.98
C PRO A 278 5.82 12.58 -12.69
N GLU A 279 5.70 13.90 -12.59
CA GLU A 279 6.64 14.85 -13.20
C GLU A 279 8.02 14.71 -12.55
N MET A 280 8.07 14.60 -11.22
CA MET A 280 9.34 14.43 -10.50
C MET A 280 10.03 13.12 -10.90
N VAL A 281 9.28 12.02 -11.08
CA VAL A 281 9.83 10.75 -11.56
C VAL A 281 10.29 10.88 -13.02
N SER A 282 9.56 11.61 -13.86
CA SER A 282 9.87 11.74 -15.29
C SER A 282 11.22 12.37 -15.55
N MET A 283 11.68 13.30 -14.69
CA MET A 283 12.95 14.01 -14.85
C MET A 283 14.21 13.16 -14.58
N ALA A 284 14.05 12.00 -13.94
CA ALA A 284 15.18 11.15 -13.54
C ALA A 284 15.62 10.19 -14.66
N ASP A 285 16.90 9.82 -14.66
CA ASP A 285 17.48 8.83 -15.56
C ASP A 285 17.27 7.40 -15.03
N ILE A 286 17.33 7.23 -13.70
CA ILE A 286 17.23 5.94 -13.01
C ILE A 286 16.37 6.12 -11.77
N ALA A 287 15.48 5.18 -11.52
CA ALA A 287 14.74 5.07 -10.27
C ALA A 287 15.30 3.94 -9.40
N VAL A 288 15.32 4.15 -8.07
CA VAL A 288 15.88 3.16 -7.15
C VAL A 288 14.89 2.75 -6.08
N VAL A 289 14.92 1.45 -5.72
CA VAL A 289 14.08 0.85 -4.66
C VAL A 289 14.97 0.06 -3.70
N PRO A 290 15.78 0.75 -2.89
CA PRO A 290 16.53 0.11 -1.83
C PRO A 290 15.57 -0.34 -0.74
N SER A 291 15.78 -1.50 -0.16
CA SER A 291 14.98 -2.04 0.94
C SER A 291 15.86 -2.90 1.84
N ALA A 292 15.70 -2.72 3.15
CA ALA A 292 16.37 -3.54 4.13
C ALA A 292 15.76 -4.94 4.19
N PRO A 293 16.57 -6.00 4.44
CA PRO A 293 16.04 -7.33 4.66
C PRO A 293 15.18 -7.33 5.92
N VAL A 294 13.87 -7.36 5.70
CA VAL A 294 12.92 -7.58 6.78
C VAL A 294 12.77 -9.08 6.94
N SER A 295 13.03 -9.58 8.14
CA SER A 295 12.89 -11.02 8.40
C SER A 295 11.52 -11.51 7.92
N SER A 296 11.51 -12.63 7.21
CA SER A 296 10.28 -13.29 6.70
C SER A 296 9.24 -13.55 7.79
N SER A 297 9.65 -13.54 9.06
CA SER A 297 8.75 -13.62 10.23
C SER A 297 7.83 -12.40 10.38
N HIS A 298 8.08 -11.30 9.69
CA HIS A 298 7.31 -10.05 9.81
C HIS A 298 6.29 -9.83 8.68
N GLY A 299 6.13 -10.81 7.78
CA GLY A 299 5.08 -10.76 6.73
C GLY A 299 5.30 -9.69 5.66
N GLY A 300 6.56 -9.33 5.42
CA GLY A 300 6.93 -8.33 4.42
C GLY A 300 6.65 -6.88 4.83
N THR A 301 7.28 -5.93 4.15
CA THR A 301 7.11 -4.47 4.41
C THR A 301 5.94 -3.85 3.66
N GLY A 302 5.14 -4.63 2.97
CA GLY A 302 4.13 -4.15 2.03
C GLY A 302 4.74 -3.86 0.65
N THR A 303 3.91 -3.83 -0.39
CA THR A 303 4.38 -3.53 -1.74
C THR A 303 4.74 -2.05 -1.84
N PRO A 304 5.94 -1.71 -2.28
CA PRO A 304 6.28 -0.32 -2.56
C PRO A 304 5.52 0.15 -3.80
N LEU A 305 4.46 0.93 -3.65
CA LEU A 305 3.70 1.53 -4.77
C LEU A 305 4.62 2.20 -5.79
N LYS A 306 5.68 2.85 -5.30
CA LYS A 306 6.72 3.49 -6.13
C LYS A 306 7.30 2.56 -7.20
N LEU A 307 7.39 1.24 -6.94
CA LEU A 307 7.91 0.28 -7.92
C LEU A 307 7.03 0.26 -9.17
N PHE A 308 5.72 0.16 -8.99
CA PHE A 308 4.76 0.17 -10.10
C PHE A 308 4.67 1.53 -10.78
N GLU A 309 4.80 2.62 -10.01
CA GLU A 309 4.85 3.98 -10.54
C GLU A 309 6.10 4.21 -11.39
N TYR A 310 7.26 3.72 -10.97
CA TYR A 310 8.50 3.79 -11.76
C TYR A 310 8.43 2.95 -13.04
N MET A 311 7.87 1.74 -12.93
CA MET A 311 7.60 0.90 -14.10
C MET A 311 6.66 1.61 -15.08
N ALA A 312 5.55 2.15 -14.59
CA ALA A 312 4.59 2.90 -15.40
C ALA A 312 5.23 4.13 -16.08
N ALA A 313 6.13 4.84 -15.37
CA ALA A 313 6.88 5.96 -15.92
C ALA A 313 7.98 5.54 -16.93
N GLY A 314 8.16 4.25 -17.19
CA GLY A 314 9.18 3.75 -18.09
C GLY A 314 10.61 3.97 -17.59
N LYS A 315 10.81 4.05 -16.28
CA LYS A 315 12.15 4.25 -15.70
C LYS A 315 12.88 2.92 -15.56
N PRO A 316 14.16 2.86 -15.92
CA PRO A 316 15.02 1.74 -15.52
C PRO A 316 15.15 1.74 -14.01
N ILE A 317 15.01 0.56 -13.41
CA ILE A 317 14.93 0.41 -11.95
C ILE A 317 16.12 -0.39 -11.46
N VAL A 318 16.77 0.09 -10.38
CA VAL A 318 17.67 -0.71 -9.57
C VAL A 318 17.03 -0.94 -8.21
N ALA A 319 16.84 -2.20 -7.83
CA ALA A 319 16.17 -2.56 -6.59
C ALA A 319 16.93 -3.65 -5.83
N THR A 320 16.75 -3.68 -4.51
CA THR A 320 17.19 -4.85 -3.72
C THR A 320 16.26 -6.03 -3.97
N ALA A 321 16.84 -7.24 -4.09
CA ALA A 321 16.12 -8.49 -4.38
C ALA A 321 15.35 -8.99 -3.16
N ILE A 322 14.38 -8.19 -2.68
CA ILE A 322 13.57 -8.49 -1.51
C ILE A 322 12.09 -8.41 -1.88
N ASP A 323 11.29 -9.29 -1.26
CA ASP A 323 9.83 -9.25 -1.29
C ASP A 323 9.28 -9.06 -2.72
N HIS A 324 8.43 -8.04 -2.88
CA HIS A 324 7.77 -7.73 -4.14
C HIS A 324 8.70 -7.31 -5.26
N ALA A 325 9.85 -6.69 -4.95
CA ALA A 325 10.80 -6.32 -5.99
C ALA A 325 11.30 -7.56 -6.71
N ALA A 326 11.61 -8.63 -5.97
CA ALA A 326 12.02 -9.91 -6.54
C ALA A 326 10.87 -10.65 -7.28
N GLU A 327 9.61 -10.44 -6.87
CA GLU A 327 8.44 -11.03 -7.54
C GLU A 327 8.08 -10.30 -8.85
N VAL A 328 8.31 -8.98 -8.91
CA VAL A 328 7.82 -8.10 -9.98
C VAL A 328 8.89 -7.81 -11.02
N ILE A 329 10.12 -7.54 -10.59
CA ILE A 329 11.23 -7.23 -11.49
C ILE A 329 11.81 -8.52 -12.05
N LYS A 330 11.93 -8.60 -13.37
CA LYS A 330 12.73 -9.62 -14.06
C LYS A 330 14.12 -9.05 -14.27
N ASP A 331 15.10 -9.59 -13.52
CA ASP A 331 16.48 -9.10 -13.55
C ASP A 331 17.05 -9.08 -14.97
N GLY A 332 17.72 -7.98 -15.34
CA GLY A 332 18.26 -7.73 -16.66
C GLY A 332 17.21 -7.51 -17.78
N HIS A 333 15.90 -7.59 -17.45
CA HIS A 333 14.83 -7.42 -18.43
C HIS A 333 13.95 -6.20 -18.16
N THR A 334 13.42 -6.05 -16.92
CA THR A 334 12.56 -4.93 -16.52
C THR A 334 13.18 -4.07 -15.42
N GLY A 335 14.39 -4.40 -14.97
CA GLY A 335 15.19 -3.70 -13.99
C GLY A 335 16.42 -4.51 -13.65
N LEU A 336 17.19 -4.05 -12.69
CA LEU A 336 18.33 -4.76 -12.10
C LEU A 336 18.03 -5.06 -10.63
N LEU A 337 18.28 -6.31 -10.23
CA LEU A 337 18.14 -6.76 -8.86
C LEU A 337 19.51 -6.92 -8.22
N VAL A 338 19.65 -6.46 -6.98
CA VAL A 338 20.87 -6.53 -6.20
C VAL A 338 20.57 -7.18 -4.85
N GLU A 339 21.47 -8.03 -4.38
CA GLU A 339 21.35 -8.65 -3.05
C GLU A 339 21.25 -7.57 -1.95
N PRO A 340 20.42 -7.79 -0.92
CA PRO A 340 20.27 -6.85 0.18
C PRO A 340 21.59 -6.61 0.91
N GLY A 341 21.86 -5.33 1.22
CA GLY A 341 23.08 -4.93 1.94
C GLY A 341 24.34 -4.84 1.09
N ASP A 342 24.30 -5.19 -0.20
CA ASP A 342 25.48 -5.11 -1.08
C ASP A 342 25.60 -3.70 -1.70
N VAL A 343 26.29 -2.82 -0.97
CA VAL A 343 26.55 -1.42 -1.35
C VAL A 343 27.27 -1.32 -2.70
N TYR A 344 28.27 -2.19 -2.93
CA TYR A 344 29.11 -2.12 -4.13
C TYR A 344 28.35 -2.59 -5.37
N ARG A 345 27.62 -3.69 -5.29
CA ARG A 345 26.80 -4.16 -6.41
C ARG A 345 25.65 -3.22 -6.72
N PHE A 346 25.08 -2.57 -5.69
CA PHE A 346 24.05 -1.55 -5.91
C PHE A 346 24.62 -0.33 -6.66
N ALA A 347 25.81 0.12 -6.27
CA ALA A 347 26.54 1.19 -6.97
C ALA A 347 26.89 0.79 -8.41
N ASP A 348 27.41 -0.41 -8.63
CA ASP A 348 27.76 -0.91 -9.97
C ASP A 348 26.53 -1.04 -10.87
N ALA A 349 25.38 -1.47 -10.36
CA ALA A 349 24.12 -1.52 -11.11
C ALA A 349 23.65 -0.10 -11.53
N VAL A 350 23.74 0.88 -10.64
CA VAL A 350 23.46 2.28 -10.96
C VAL A 350 24.42 2.80 -12.03
N LEU A 351 25.72 2.59 -11.85
CA LEU A 351 26.77 3.01 -12.82
C LEU A 351 26.59 2.34 -14.18
N ARG A 352 26.27 1.06 -14.24
CA ARG A 352 25.97 0.33 -15.46
C ARG A 352 24.87 1.04 -16.27
N LEU A 353 23.79 1.44 -15.58
CA LEU A 353 22.70 2.13 -16.23
C LEU A 353 23.06 3.58 -16.57
N LEU A 354 23.80 4.30 -15.75
CA LEU A 354 24.24 5.67 -16.07
C LEU A 354 25.12 5.69 -17.32
N ASN A 355 25.97 4.67 -17.52
CA ASN A 355 26.90 4.59 -18.65
C ASN A 355 26.30 3.95 -19.92
N ASN A 356 25.09 3.38 -19.85
CA ASN A 356 24.48 2.66 -20.97
C ASN A 356 23.06 3.16 -21.23
N SER A 357 22.92 4.18 -22.07
CA SER A 357 21.63 4.77 -22.42
C SER A 357 20.71 3.80 -23.17
N ALA A 358 21.26 2.95 -24.04
CA ALA A 358 20.47 1.95 -24.75
C ALA A 358 19.85 0.93 -23.80
N GLU A 359 20.58 0.51 -22.77
CA GLU A 359 20.09 -0.39 -21.74
C GLU A 359 19.03 0.29 -20.87
N ARG A 360 19.23 1.56 -20.49
CA ARG A 360 18.21 2.34 -19.78
C ARG A 360 16.89 2.34 -20.52
N VAL A 361 16.92 2.68 -21.80
CA VAL A 361 15.72 2.73 -22.66
C VAL A 361 15.07 1.35 -22.76
N ARG A 362 15.85 0.31 -23.00
CA ARG A 362 15.35 -1.06 -23.11
C ARG A 362 14.66 -1.53 -21.84
N LEU A 363 15.31 -1.39 -20.67
CA LEU A 363 14.74 -1.81 -19.40
C LEU A 363 13.51 -0.99 -19.03
N GLY A 364 13.56 0.33 -19.23
CA GLY A 364 12.43 1.22 -18.96
C GLY A 364 11.21 0.89 -19.82
N ASN A 365 11.38 0.66 -21.12
CA ASN A 365 10.29 0.28 -22.01
C ASN A 365 9.67 -1.08 -21.61
N ASN A 366 10.49 -2.06 -21.30
CA ASN A 366 10.02 -3.36 -20.84
C ASN A 366 9.25 -3.25 -19.50
N ALA A 367 9.76 -2.43 -18.57
CA ALA A 367 9.08 -2.18 -17.31
C ALA A 367 7.72 -1.52 -17.53
N ARG A 368 7.64 -0.51 -18.40
CA ARG A 368 6.38 0.16 -18.75
C ARG A 368 5.38 -0.79 -19.38
N GLN A 369 5.83 -1.60 -20.37
CA GLN A 369 4.96 -2.59 -21.01
C GLN A 369 4.37 -3.55 -19.96
N GLN A 370 5.20 -4.05 -19.05
CA GLN A 370 4.74 -4.93 -17.98
C GLN A 370 3.77 -4.21 -17.02
N ALA A 371 4.00 -2.91 -16.74
CA ALA A 371 3.09 -2.13 -15.90
C ALA A 371 1.71 -1.96 -16.54
N ILE A 372 1.66 -1.65 -17.83
CA ILE A 372 0.41 -1.52 -18.60
C ILE A 372 -0.36 -2.84 -18.60
N GLU A 373 0.32 -3.95 -18.93
CA GLU A 373 -0.31 -5.26 -19.12
C GLU A 373 -0.75 -5.92 -17.81
N ARG A 374 -0.07 -5.66 -16.68
CA ARG A 374 -0.24 -6.45 -15.47
C ARG A 374 -0.52 -5.64 -14.20
N TYR A 375 -0.12 -4.37 -14.18
CA TYR A 375 -0.12 -3.54 -12.97
C TYR A 375 -0.79 -2.18 -13.19
N SER A 376 -1.62 -2.02 -14.22
CA SER A 376 -2.51 -0.88 -14.39
C SER A 376 -3.73 -1.01 -13.47
N TRP A 377 -4.35 0.12 -13.10
CA TRP A 377 -5.61 0.10 -12.36
C TRP A 377 -6.75 -0.58 -13.13
N GLU A 378 -6.69 -0.58 -14.46
CA GLU A 378 -7.65 -1.28 -15.32
C GLU A 378 -7.52 -2.79 -15.13
N GLU A 379 -6.29 -3.33 -15.26
CA GLU A 379 -6.03 -4.76 -15.07
C GLU A 379 -6.29 -5.22 -13.62
N TYR A 380 -5.92 -4.39 -12.64
CA TYR A 380 -6.28 -4.63 -11.24
C TYR A 380 -7.79 -4.78 -11.07
N THR A 381 -8.57 -3.86 -11.66
CA THR A 381 -10.03 -3.86 -11.56
C THR A 381 -10.62 -5.10 -12.23
N ARG A 382 -10.14 -5.48 -13.42
CA ARG A 382 -10.56 -6.66 -14.15
C ARG A 382 -10.34 -7.94 -13.32
N ARG A 383 -9.14 -8.12 -12.76
CA ARG A 383 -8.80 -9.27 -11.91
C ARG A 383 -9.58 -9.28 -10.60
N LEU A 384 -9.80 -8.12 -9.99
CA LEU A 384 -10.62 -8.00 -8.79
C LEU A 384 -12.06 -8.41 -9.06
N GLN A 385 -12.62 -7.99 -10.21
CA GLN A 385 -13.96 -8.33 -10.64
C GLN A 385 -14.11 -9.84 -10.91
N GLU A 386 -13.11 -10.48 -11.50
CA GLU A 386 -13.09 -11.94 -11.67
C GLU A 386 -13.12 -12.67 -10.31
N ILE A 387 -12.36 -12.18 -9.32
CA ILE A 387 -12.39 -12.74 -7.97
C ILE A 387 -13.80 -12.63 -7.37
N TYR A 388 -14.49 -11.52 -7.56
CA TYR A 388 -15.85 -11.33 -7.07
C TYR A 388 -16.86 -12.24 -7.76
N LEU A 389 -16.83 -12.30 -9.08
CA LEU A 389 -17.77 -13.14 -9.87
C LEU A 389 -17.61 -14.61 -9.49
N ASN A 390 -16.39 -15.12 -9.45
CA ASN A 390 -16.12 -16.50 -9.02
C ASN A 390 -16.62 -16.79 -7.59
N LEU A 391 -16.54 -15.80 -6.70
CA LEU A 391 -17.03 -15.94 -5.33
C LEU A 391 -18.55 -16.01 -5.27
N LEU A 392 -19.24 -15.16 -6.05
CA LEU A 392 -20.70 -15.09 -6.09
C LEU A 392 -21.31 -16.32 -6.76
N GLU A 393 -20.72 -16.83 -7.85
CA GLU A 393 -21.14 -18.08 -8.50
C GLU A 393 -21.04 -19.27 -7.54
N ASN A 394 -19.92 -19.40 -6.82
CA ASN A 394 -19.75 -20.46 -5.82
C ASN A 394 -20.73 -20.35 -4.63
N ALA A 395 -21.12 -19.14 -4.25
CA ALA A 395 -22.11 -18.91 -3.20
C ALA A 395 -23.51 -19.34 -3.67
N SER A 396 -23.89 -19.01 -4.90
CA SER A 396 -25.20 -19.37 -5.50
C SER A 396 -25.37 -20.88 -5.64
N THR A 397 -24.33 -21.59 -6.08
CA THR A 397 -24.33 -23.07 -6.22
C THR A 397 -24.50 -23.78 -4.88
N ARG A 398 -23.90 -23.26 -3.82
CA ARG A 398 -24.05 -23.83 -2.46
C ARG A 398 -25.49 -23.67 -1.92
N THR A 399 -26.11 -22.53 -2.19
CA THR A 399 -27.49 -22.26 -1.74
C THR A 399 -28.50 -23.21 -2.41
N VAL A 400 -28.34 -23.52 -3.70
CA VAL A 400 -29.18 -24.46 -4.43
C VAL A 400 -28.99 -25.88 -3.91
N ALA A 401 -27.78 -26.33 -3.62
CA ALA A 401 -27.48 -27.66 -3.11
C ALA A 401 -28.06 -27.89 -1.70
N THR A 402 -28.14 -26.86 -0.86
CA THR A 402 -28.73 -26.99 0.49
C THR A 402 -30.27 -26.89 0.52
N SER A 403 -30.89 -26.38 -0.54
CA SER A 403 -32.36 -26.30 -0.66
C SER A 403 -33.00 -27.59 -1.25
N THR A 404 -32.17 -28.47 -1.79
CA THR A 404 -32.58 -29.75 -2.41
C THR A 404 -32.30 -30.97 -1.53
N SER A 405 -31.74 -30.80 -0.35
CA SER A 405 -31.52 -31.82 0.70
C SER A 405 -32.45 -31.58 1.89
#